data_943dcaf7db3fc0283a0ef55c52af224c
#
_entry.id   943dcaf7db3fc0283a0ef55c52af224c
#
_cell.length_a   1.000
_cell.length_b   1.000
_cell.length_c   1.000
_cell.angle_alpha   90.00
_cell.angle_beta   90.00
_cell.angle_gamma   90.00
#
_symmetry.space_group_name_H-M   'P 1'
#
loop_
_entity.id
_entity.type
_entity.pdbx_description
1 polymer ?
#
loop_
_entity_poly.entity_id
_entity_poly.type
_entity_poly.pdbx_seq_one_letter_code
_entity_poly.pdbx_strand_id
1 'polypeptide(L)'
;ILASNADVIIIDPEREYSALVKALGGEIINISATSPSHINAMDMNKEYGDGANPVILKSEFIMSLCEQLIGGNNLGAKQKSIIDRCTASVYRTYQQNDYTGTVPTLQDFRAELLKQDEPEAKEIALAIELFTHGSLNTFAKQTNVDTNNRLICYDILDLGKQLMPIGMLVVLDSILNRITQN
;
A
#
# COMPACT_ATOMS: atom_id res chain seq x y z
N ILE A 1 -11.52 20.11 17.06
CA ILE A 1 -10.62 19.63 16.00
C ILE A 1 -11.10 20.13 14.63
N LEU A 2 -12.37 19.95 14.25
CA LEU A 2 -12.90 20.44 12.95
C LEU A 2 -12.98 21.98 12.84
N ALA A 3 -12.94 22.70 13.96
CA ALA A 3 -12.83 24.16 13.98
C ALA A 3 -11.39 24.66 13.76
N SER A 4 -10.41 23.78 13.77
CA SER A 4 -9.01 24.08 13.42
C SER A 4 -8.74 23.77 11.94
N ASN A 5 -7.58 24.17 11.43
CA ASN A 5 -7.13 23.78 10.09
C ASN A 5 -6.48 22.38 10.03
N ALA A 6 -6.63 21.58 11.08
CA ALA A 6 -6.06 20.24 11.13
C ALA A 6 -6.89 19.23 10.34
N ASP A 7 -6.23 18.31 9.68
CA ASP A 7 -6.86 17.14 9.10
C ASP A 7 -7.04 16.05 10.16
N VAL A 8 -8.09 15.27 10.02
CA VAL A 8 -8.42 14.16 10.93
C VAL A 8 -8.52 12.89 10.14
N ILE A 9 -7.68 11.93 10.48
CA ILE A 9 -7.68 10.61 9.86
C ILE A 9 -7.97 9.58 10.96
N ILE A 10 -8.97 8.75 10.73
CA ILE A 10 -9.42 7.70 11.63
C ILE A 10 -9.19 6.35 10.96
N ILE A 11 -8.60 5.41 11.68
CA ILE A 11 -8.59 4.00 11.30
C ILE A 11 -9.59 3.31 12.22
N ASP A 12 -10.64 2.74 11.63
CA ASP A 12 -11.82 2.24 12.36
C ASP A 12 -11.99 0.72 12.13
N PRO A 13 -11.41 -0.10 13.02
CA PRO A 13 -11.54 -1.55 12.91
C PRO A 13 -12.90 -2.10 13.38
N GLU A 14 -13.68 -1.28 14.08
CA GLU A 14 -14.94 -1.68 14.72
C GLU A 14 -16.18 -1.00 14.13
N ARG A 15 -15.99 -0.10 13.15
CA ARG A 15 -17.05 0.69 12.49
C ARG A 15 -17.88 1.55 13.47
N GLU A 16 -17.22 2.11 14.47
CA GLU A 16 -17.87 2.96 15.47
C GLU A 16 -18.00 4.42 15.03
N TYR A 17 -17.08 4.89 14.17
CA TYR A 17 -16.96 6.29 13.77
C TYR A 17 -17.70 6.64 12.48
N SER A 18 -18.12 5.68 11.68
CA SER A 18 -18.69 5.90 10.35
C SER A 18 -19.89 6.87 10.36
N ALA A 19 -20.80 6.72 11.32
CA ALA A 19 -21.99 7.60 11.43
C ALA A 19 -21.59 9.05 11.75
N LEU A 20 -20.64 9.25 12.66
CA LEU A 20 -20.12 10.57 13.05
C LEU A 20 -19.40 11.24 11.88
N VAL A 21 -18.49 10.52 11.21
CA VAL A 21 -17.72 11.02 10.06
C VAL A 21 -18.65 11.47 8.94
N LYS A 22 -19.66 10.66 8.62
CA LYS A 22 -20.68 10.98 7.62
C LYS A 22 -21.50 12.22 7.99
N ALA A 23 -21.91 12.35 9.24
CA ALA A 23 -22.66 13.50 9.74
C ALA A 23 -21.84 14.81 9.66
N LEU A 24 -20.51 14.72 9.73
CA LEU A 24 -19.57 15.83 9.64
C LEU A 24 -19.09 16.11 8.22
N GLY A 25 -19.62 15.41 7.20
CA GLY A 25 -19.23 15.59 5.80
C GLY A 25 -17.85 15.00 5.44
N GLY A 26 -17.35 14.07 6.25
CA GLY A 26 -16.11 13.36 5.98
C GLY A 26 -16.27 12.21 4.98
N GLU A 27 -15.16 11.68 4.53
CA GLU A 27 -15.08 10.53 3.62
C GLU A 27 -14.92 9.22 4.41
N ILE A 28 -15.67 8.21 4.03
CA ILE A 28 -15.52 6.86 4.58
C ILE A 28 -15.00 5.95 3.48
N ILE A 29 -13.80 5.41 3.70
CA ILE A 29 -13.14 4.48 2.80
C ILE A 29 -13.28 3.07 3.39
N ASN A 30 -14.21 2.31 2.85
CA ASN A 30 -14.41 0.91 3.25
C ASN A 30 -13.41 0.02 2.50
N ILE A 31 -12.55 -0.68 3.24
CA ILE A 31 -11.52 -1.55 2.69
C ILE A 31 -11.82 -2.99 3.09
N SER A 32 -12.01 -3.83 2.08
CA SER A 32 -12.23 -5.27 2.25
C SER A 32 -11.86 -6.02 0.98
N ALA A 33 -11.84 -7.34 1.02
CA ALA A 33 -11.60 -8.16 -0.16
C ALA A 33 -12.66 -7.97 -1.26
N THR A 34 -13.87 -7.54 -0.90
CA THR A 34 -15.01 -7.39 -1.81
C THR A 34 -15.44 -5.95 -2.05
N SER A 35 -14.83 -4.99 -1.36
CA SER A 35 -15.12 -3.57 -1.55
C SER A 35 -14.70 -3.10 -2.95
N PRO A 36 -15.46 -2.20 -3.60
CA PRO A 36 -15.03 -1.54 -4.83
C PRO A 36 -13.93 -0.48 -4.59
N SER A 37 -13.68 -0.12 -3.34
CA SER A 37 -12.65 0.87 -2.97
C SER A 37 -11.29 0.21 -2.84
N HIS A 38 -10.28 0.80 -3.48
CA HIS A 38 -8.92 0.27 -3.51
C HIS A 38 -7.89 1.34 -3.13
N ILE A 39 -6.86 0.90 -2.42
CA ILE A 39 -5.64 1.67 -2.15
C ILE A 39 -4.48 0.85 -2.70
N ASN A 40 -3.71 1.45 -3.58
CA ASN A 40 -2.51 0.83 -4.14
C ASN A 40 -1.40 0.81 -3.10
N ALA A 41 -0.95 -0.38 -2.70
CA ALA A 41 0.15 -0.53 -1.75
C ALA A 41 1.47 0.10 -2.25
N MET A 42 1.57 0.36 -3.55
CA MET A 42 2.76 0.94 -4.16
C MET A 42 2.61 2.44 -4.45
N ASP A 43 1.55 3.11 -3.99
CA ASP A 43 1.44 4.56 -4.11
C ASP A 43 2.62 5.27 -3.46
N MET A 44 3.20 6.21 -4.20
CA MET A 44 4.35 6.97 -3.78
C MET A 44 4.38 8.29 -4.54
N ASN A 45 4.68 9.37 -3.85
CA ASN A 45 4.95 10.67 -4.45
C ASN A 45 6.45 11.03 -4.36
N LYS A 46 6.84 12.14 -4.96
CA LYS A 46 8.22 12.63 -4.97
C LYS A 46 8.77 12.97 -3.58
N GLU A 47 7.90 13.42 -2.69
CA GLU A 47 8.26 13.86 -1.32
C GLU A 47 8.15 12.71 -0.29
N TYR A 48 7.86 11.50 -0.74
CA TYR A 48 7.75 10.34 0.13
C TYR A 48 9.03 10.17 0.97
N GLY A 49 8.88 10.26 2.29
CA GLY A 49 10.00 10.10 3.23
C GLY A 49 10.87 11.35 3.46
N ASP A 50 10.30 12.55 3.41
CA ASP A 50 10.95 13.81 3.80
C ASP A 50 12.29 14.10 3.10
N GLY A 51 12.34 13.94 1.76
CA GLY A 51 13.51 14.29 0.96
C GLY A 51 14.61 13.23 0.91
N ALA A 52 14.44 12.07 1.55
CA ALA A 52 15.24 10.89 1.26
C ALA A 52 14.92 10.36 -0.15
N ASN A 53 15.67 9.38 -0.65
CA ASN A 53 15.33 8.74 -1.91
C ASN A 53 14.01 7.94 -1.75
N PRO A 54 12.89 8.36 -2.36
CA PRO A 54 11.58 7.75 -2.15
C PRO A 54 11.56 6.24 -2.45
N VAL A 55 12.30 5.81 -3.47
CA VAL A 55 12.34 4.40 -3.88
C VAL A 55 13.04 3.53 -2.84
N ILE A 56 14.06 4.02 -2.16
CA ILE A 56 14.74 3.26 -1.07
C ILE A 56 13.76 3.00 0.07
N LEU A 57 13.06 4.04 0.53
CA LEU A 57 12.08 3.91 1.61
C LEU A 57 10.90 3.04 1.21
N LYS A 58 10.46 3.16 -0.05
CA LYS A 58 9.41 2.30 -0.56
C LYS A 58 9.85 0.84 -0.67
N SER A 59 11.11 0.60 -1.00
CA SER A 59 11.71 -0.75 -0.98
C SER A 59 11.66 -1.37 0.41
N GLU A 60 11.99 -0.61 1.46
CA GLU A 60 11.87 -1.06 2.86
C GLU A 60 10.41 -1.39 3.23
N PHE A 61 9.46 -0.56 2.79
CA PHE A 61 8.04 -0.83 2.99
C PHE A 61 7.61 -2.12 2.28
N ILE A 62 8.00 -2.32 1.01
CA ILE A 62 7.68 -3.52 0.24
C ILE A 62 8.31 -4.77 0.87
N MET A 63 9.53 -4.68 1.42
CA MET A 63 10.12 -5.76 2.19
C MET A 63 9.27 -6.13 3.40
N SER A 64 8.83 -5.14 4.18
CA SER A 64 7.96 -5.35 5.35
C SER A 64 6.61 -5.95 4.93
N LEU A 65 6.05 -5.49 3.82
CA LEU A 65 4.83 -6.04 3.25
C LEU A 65 5.01 -7.51 2.85
N CYS A 66 6.09 -7.85 2.15
CA CYS A 66 6.43 -9.22 1.77
C CYS A 66 6.64 -10.13 3.00
N GLU A 67 7.27 -9.61 4.06
CA GLU A 67 7.42 -10.34 5.32
C GLU A 67 6.07 -10.74 5.91
N GLN A 68 5.09 -9.85 5.87
CA GLN A 68 3.73 -10.16 6.32
C GLN A 68 3.00 -11.14 5.38
N LEU A 69 3.17 -10.97 4.05
CA LEU A 69 2.51 -11.82 3.05
C LEU A 69 3.03 -13.26 3.03
N ILE A 70 4.34 -13.43 3.20
CA ILE A 70 5.02 -14.74 3.12
C ILE A 70 5.02 -15.44 4.49
N GLY A 71 4.86 -14.66 5.56
CA GLY A 71 4.86 -15.12 6.94
C GLY A 71 6.25 -15.14 7.57
N GLY A 72 6.45 -14.30 8.58
CA GLY A 72 7.54 -14.30 9.53
C GLY A 72 8.94 -14.48 8.95
N ASN A 73 9.72 -15.36 9.51
CA ASN A 73 11.16 -15.51 9.28
C ASN A 73 11.58 -16.10 7.90
N ASN A 74 10.73 -16.06 6.88
CA ASN A 74 10.99 -16.68 5.58
C ASN A 74 11.73 -15.78 4.58
N LEU A 75 12.01 -14.51 4.93
CA LEU A 75 12.80 -13.61 4.11
C LEU A 75 14.26 -13.52 4.60
N GLY A 76 15.13 -14.26 3.94
CA GLY A 76 16.58 -14.16 4.13
C GLY A 76 17.20 -13.05 3.29
N ALA A 77 18.53 -12.93 3.37
CA ALA A 77 19.29 -11.89 2.66
C ALA A 77 19.12 -11.95 1.12
N LYS A 78 19.02 -13.14 0.54
CA LYS A 78 18.79 -13.32 -0.90
C LYS A 78 17.46 -12.77 -1.34
N GLN A 79 16.39 -13.12 -0.63
CA GLN A 79 15.02 -12.66 -0.91
C GLN A 79 14.93 -11.13 -0.78
N LYS A 80 15.53 -10.55 0.25
CA LYS A 80 15.57 -9.08 0.44
C LYS A 80 16.29 -8.37 -0.70
N SER A 81 17.41 -8.91 -1.18
CA SER A 81 18.14 -8.35 -2.33
C SER A 81 17.31 -8.40 -3.62
N ILE A 82 16.55 -9.48 -3.83
CA ILE A 82 15.66 -9.62 -4.98
C ILE A 82 14.51 -8.61 -4.90
N ILE A 83 13.87 -8.48 -3.74
CA ILE A 83 12.78 -7.53 -3.52
C ILE A 83 13.25 -6.09 -3.77
N ASP A 84 14.39 -5.71 -3.23
CA ASP A 84 14.98 -4.38 -3.44
C ASP A 84 15.22 -4.09 -4.93
N ARG A 85 15.90 -4.98 -5.62
CA ARG A 85 16.18 -4.87 -7.05
C ARG A 85 14.90 -4.77 -7.89
N CYS A 86 13.90 -5.60 -7.62
CA CYS A 86 12.63 -5.58 -8.34
C CYS A 86 11.83 -4.32 -8.05
N THR A 87 11.84 -3.82 -6.81
CA THR A 87 11.19 -2.55 -6.45
C THR A 87 11.84 -1.41 -7.23
N ALA A 88 13.16 -1.29 -7.23
CA ALA A 88 13.86 -0.28 -8.00
C ALA A 88 13.54 -0.36 -9.51
N SER A 89 13.43 -1.58 -10.04
CA SER A 89 13.12 -1.79 -11.46
C SER A 89 11.72 -1.30 -11.83
N VAL A 90 10.69 -1.63 -11.05
CA VAL A 90 9.30 -1.23 -11.37
C VAL A 90 9.07 0.27 -11.24
N TYR A 91 9.79 0.96 -10.37
CA TYR A 91 9.68 2.42 -10.23
C TYR A 91 10.51 3.23 -11.23
N ARG A 92 11.40 2.59 -12.01
CA ARG A 92 12.35 3.28 -12.91
C ARG A 92 11.66 4.27 -13.85
N THR A 93 10.62 3.83 -14.55
CA THR A 93 9.88 4.69 -15.48
C THR A 93 9.16 5.81 -14.76
N TYR A 94 8.55 5.53 -13.61
CA TYR A 94 7.86 6.52 -12.79
C TYR A 94 8.83 7.59 -12.27
N GLN A 95 10.03 7.18 -11.80
CA GLN A 95 11.12 8.10 -11.43
C GLN A 95 11.59 8.96 -12.61
N GLN A 96 11.82 8.36 -13.78
CA GLN A 96 12.24 9.07 -14.99
C GLN A 96 11.24 10.13 -15.43
N ASN A 97 9.97 9.91 -15.15
CA ASN A 97 8.87 10.85 -15.40
C ASN A 97 8.61 11.82 -14.22
N ASP A 98 9.61 12.04 -13.36
CA ASP A 98 9.53 12.91 -12.18
C ASP A 98 8.33 12.59 -11.28
N TYR A 99 8.09 11.30 -11.05
CA TYR A 99 7.01 10.75 -10.22
C TYR A 99 5.60 11.16 -10.70
N THR A 100 5.43 11.29 -12.00
CA THR A 100 4.15 11.57 -12.65
C THR A 100 3.69 10.41 -13.52
N GLY A 101 2.38 10.33 -13.77
CA GLY A 101 1.79 9.25 -14.56
C GLY A 101 1.28 8.09 -13.73
N THR A 102 1.26 6.90 -14.33
CA THR A 102 0.73 5.70 -13.69
C THR A 102 1.70 5.13 -12.67
N VAL A 103 1.27 5.04 -11.43
CA VAL A 103 2.04 4.40 -10.36
C VAL A 103 2.05 2.89 -10.60
N PRO A 104 3.19 2.18 -10.43
CA PRO A 104 3.20 0.72 -10.48
C PRO A 104 2.32 0.10 -9.38
N THR A 105 1.92 -1.15 -9.59
CA THR A 105 1.13 -1.92 -8.63
C THR A 105 1.89 -3.16 -8.16
N LEU A 106 1.36 -3.85 -7.15
CA LEU A 106 1.91 -5.15 -6.74
C LEU A 106 1.85 -6.21 -7.85
N GLN A 107 0.96 -6.04 -8.84
CA GLN A 107 0.94 -6.90 -10.03
C GLN A 107 2.17 -6.68 -10.90
N ASP A 108 2.58 -5.42 -11.08
CA ASP A 108 3.80 -5.07 -11.80
C ASP A 108 5.05 -5.58 -11.06
N PHE A 109 5.06 -5.45 -9.74
CA PHE A 109 6.13 -5.98 -8.90
C PHE A 109 6.24 -7.51 -9.02
N ARG A 110 5.14 -8.24 -8.97
CA ARG A 110 5.13 -9.68 -9.19
C ARG A 110 5.62 -10.05 -10.60
N ALA A 111 5.19 -9.32 -11.61
CA ALA A 111 5.66 -9.53 -12.99
C ALA A 111 7.18 -9.34 -13.09
N GLU A 112 7.75 -8.39 -12.37
CA GLU A 112 9.19 -8.17 -12.32
C GLU A 112 9.94 -9.31 -11.61
N LEU A 113 9.38 -9.84 -10.51
CA LEU A 113 9.91 -11.04 -9.84
C LEU A 113 9.98 -12.24 -10.78
N LEU A 114 8.95 -12.44 -11.60
CA LEU A 114 8.90 -13.55 -12.55
C LEU A 114 9.93 -13.46 -13.69
N LYS A 115 10.45 -12.28 -13.98
CA LYS A 115 11.52 -12.07 -14.96
C LYS A 115 12.90 -12.44 -14.43
N GLN A 116 13.07 -12.55 -13.10
CA GLN A 116 14.35 -12.89 -12.50
C GLN A 116 14.67 -14.37 -12.71
N ASP A 117 15.94 -14.71 -12.85
CA ASP A 117 16.38 -16.10 -13.09
C ASP A 117 16.41 -16.93 -11.82
N GLU A 118 16.57 -16.29 -10.67
CA GLU A 118 16.71 -16.96 -9.38
C GLU A 118 15.41 -17.68 -8.94
N PRO A 119 15.51 -18.92 -8.46
CA PRO A 119 14.34 -19.66 -7.96
C PRO A 119 13.66 -18.96 -6.78
N GLU A 120 14.42 -18.28 -5.93
CA GLU A 120 13.90 -17.51 -4.79
C GLU A 120 12.94 -16.40 -5.25
N ALA A 121 13.18 -15.76 -6.40
CA ALA A 121 12.27 -14.76 -6.96
C ALA A 121 10.93 -15.38 -7.36
N LYS A 122 10.96 -16.58 -7.94
CA LYS A 122 9.74 -17.31 -8.32
C LYS A 122 8.97 -17.81 -7.10
N GLU A 123 9.67 -18.20 -6.04
CA GLU A 123 9.06 -18.55 -4.76
C GLU A 123 8.32 -17.35 -4.14
N ILE A 124 8.95 -16.17 -4.12
CA ILE A 124 8.31 -14.93 -3.66
C ILE A 124 7.08 -14.62 -4.52
N ALA A 125 7.20 -14.66 -5.84
CA ALA A 125 6.10 -14.38 -6.77
C ALA A 125 4.91 -15.33 -6.56
N LEU A 126 5.17 -16.61 -6.28
CA LEU A 126 4.13 -17.58 -5.96
C LEU A 126 3.49 -17.29 -4.59
N ALA A 127 4.29 -16.96 -3.59
CA ALA A 127 3.80 -16.68 -2.24
C ALA A 127 2.89 -15.45 -2.18
N ILE A 128 3.13 -14.43 -3.02
CA ILE A 128 2.30 -13.22 -3.07
C ILE A 128 1.17 -13.29 -4.12
N GLU A 129 1.03 -14.39 -4.83
CA GLU A 129 0.02 -14.52 -5.91
C GLU A 129 -1.40 -14.29 -5.42
N LEU A 130 -1.76 -14.84 -4.26
CA LEU A 130 -3.08 -14.66 -3.64
C LEU A 130 -3.45 -13.18 -3.48
N PHE A 131 -2.47 -12.33 -3.15
CA PHE A 131 -2.63 -10.90 -2.85
C PHE A 131 -2.39 -9.98 -4.05
N THR A 132 -1.97 -10.51 -5.18
CA THR A 132 -1.69 -9.74 -6.41
C THR A 132 -2.68 -10.07 -7.53
N HIS A 133 -2.88 -11.34 -7.82
CA HIS A 133 -3.74 -11.85 -8.89
C HIS A 133 -4.89 -12.72 -8.38
N GLY A 134 -4.77 -13.22 -7.15
CA GLY A 134 -5.79 -14.05 -6.50
C GLY A 134 -6.96 -13.23 -5.93
N SER A 135 -7.77 -13.88 -5.11
CA SER A 135 -9.00 -13.31 -4.54
C SER A 135 -8.79 -12.20 -3.51
N LEU A 136 -7.59 -12.07 -2.94
CA LEU A 136 -7.26 -11.06 -1.94
C LEU A 136 -6.42 -9.91 -2.52
N ASN A 137 -6.69 -9.49 -3.74
CA ASN A 137 -5.91 -8.53 -4.51
C ASN A 137 -6.29 -7.05 -4.30
N THR A 138 -6.97 -6.73 -3.21
CA THR A 138 -7.54 -5.39 -2.98
C THR A 138 -6.47 -4.27 -2.95
N PHE A 139 -5.24 -4.57 -2.53
CA PHE A 139 -4.12 -3.62 -2.48
C PHE A 139 -3.19 -3.66 -3.70
N ALA A 140 -3.52 -4.47 -4.70
CA ALA A 140 -2.77 -4.62 -5.94
C ALA A 140 -3.41 -3.88 -7.13
N LYS A 141 -4.40 -3.04 -6.87
CA LYS A 141 -5.11 -2.21 -7.85
C LYS A 141 -4.79 -0.75 -7.63
N GLN A 142 -5.00 0.07 -8.67
CA GLN A 142 -4.84 1.52 -8.55
C GLN A 142 -5.80 2.10 -7.51
N THR A 143 -5.33 3.08 -6.76
CA THR A 143 -6.14 3.84 -5.83
C THR A 143 -7.28 4.52 -6.58
N ASN A 144 -8.50 4.32 -6.12
CA ASN A 144 -9.73 4.85 -6.71
C ASN A 144 -10.61 5.62 -5.72
N VAL A 145 -10.06 5.99 -4.56
CA VAL A 145 -10.75 6.73 -3.50
C VAL A 145 -10.14 8.12 -3.33
N ASP A 146 -10.94 9.09 -2.89
CA ASP A 146 -10.44 10.42 -2.56
C ASP A 146 -9.79 10.41 -1.17
N THR A 147 -8.48 10.56 -1.14
CA THR A 147 -7.69 10.65 0.09
C THR A 147 -7.38 12.08 0.51
N ASN A 148 -7.96 13.10 -0.15
CA ASN A 148 -7.68 14.52 0.11
C ASN A 148 -8.70 15.18 1.04
N ASN A 149 -9.78 14.51 1.42
CA ASN A 149 -10.74 15.05 2.37
C ASN A 149 -10.07 15.30 3.73
N ARG A 150 -10.43 16.42 4.39
CA ARG A 150 -9.89 16.79 5.70
C ARG A 150 -10.31 15.86 6.84
N LEU A 151 -11.40 15.12 6.66
CA LEU A 151 -11.89 14.12 7.60
C LEU A 151 -12.08 12.81 6.85
N ILE A 152 -11.19 11.85 7.12
CA ILE A 152 -11.23 10.53 6.50
C ILE A 152 -11.33 9.46 7.58
N CYS A 153 -12.18 8.47 7.32
CA CYS A 153 -12.28 7.26 8.10
C CYS A 153 -11.99 6.03 7.22
N TYR A 154 -10.93 5.33 7.53
CA TYR A 154 -10.64 4.02 6.95
C TYR A 154 -11.38 2.95 7.74
N ASP A 155 -12.51 2.50 7.22
CA ASP A 155 -13.28 1.38 7.78
C ASP A 155 -12.66 0.07 7.31
N ILE A 156 -12.02 -0.64 8.23
CA ILE A 156 -11.29 -1.89 7.97
C ILE A 156 -11.92 -3.11 8.66
N LEU A 157 -13.14 -2.98 9.17
CA LEU A 157 -13.84 -4.06 9.87
C LEU A 157 -13.90 -5.36 9.05
N ASP A 158 -14.18 -5.24 7.75
CA ASP A 158 -14.41 -6.37 6.86
C ASP A 158 -13.15 -6.91 6.14
N LEU A 159 -11.95 -6.47 6.55
CA LEU A 159 -10.70 -6.96 5.96
C LEU A 159 -10.46 -8.47 6.17
N GLY A 160 -10.91 -9.00 7.30
CA GLY A 160 -10.66 -10.39 7.67
C GLY A 160 -9.22 -10.65 8.15
N LYS A 161 -8.98 -11.85 8.67
CA LYS A 161 -7.71 -12.20 9.33
C LYS A 161 -6.50 -12.18 8.40
N GLN A 162 -6.67 -12.56 7.14
CA GLN A 162 -5.57 -12.62 6.17
C GLN A 162 -5.10 -11.24 5.72
N LEU A 163 -6.04 -10.31 5.52
CA LEU A 163 -5.76 -8.96 5.02
C LEU A 163 -5.50 -7.94 6.12
N MET A 164 -5.95 -8.16 7.37
CA MET A 164 -5.85 -7.16 8.43
C MET A 164 -4.41 -6.67 8.69
N PRO A 165 -3.38 -7.53 8.85
CA PRO A 165 -2.01 -7.06 9.06
C PRO A 165 -1.48 -6.25 7.89
N ILE A 166 -1.80 -6.68 6.67
CA ILE A 166 -1.40 -6.01 5.42
C ILE A 166 -2.14 -4.69 5.26
N GLY A 167 -3.44 -4.70 5.52
CA GLY A 167 -4.28 -3.51 5.45
C GLY A 167 -3.83 -2.40 6.38
N MET A 168 -3.42 -2.74 7.61
CA MET A 168 -2.84 -1.78 8.53
C MET A 168 -1.56 -1.16 8.00
N LEU A 169 -0.65 -1.95 7.42
CA LEU A 169 0.58 -1.44 6.81
C LEU A 169 0.28 -0.50 5.64
N VAL A 170 -0.60 -0.91 4.73
CA VAL A 170 -0.94 -0.12 3.53
C VAL A 170 -1.65 1.18 3.90
N VAL A 171 -2.59 1.15 4.85
CA VAL A 171 -3.30 2.36 5.30
C VAL A 171 -2.33 3.33 5.96
N LEU A 172 -1.45 2.86 6.85
CA LEU A 172 -0.44 3.71 7.50
C LEU A 172 0.53 4.30 6.48
N ASP A 173 1.00 3.52 5.51
CA ASP A 173 1.87 4.01 4.45
C ASP A 173 1.17 5.06 3.56
N SER A 174 -0.10 4.84 3.22
CA SER A 174 -0.92 5.81 2.49
C SER A 174 -1.10 7.14 3.25
N ILE A 175 -1.27 7.07 4.57
CA ILE A 175 -1.35 8.27 5.43
C ILE A 175 -0.01 9.01 5.43
N LEU A 176 1.11 8.31 5.59
CA LEU A 176 2.45 8.90 5.56
C LEU A 176 2.72 9.56 4.19
N ASN A 177 2.38 8.87 3.11
CA ASN A 177 2.52 9.41 1.75
C ASN A 177 1.72 10.72 1.56
N ARG A 178 0.52 10.82 2.15
CA ARG A 178 -0.30 12.03 2.14
C ARG A 178 0.33 13.17 2.95
N ILE A 179 0.82 12.88 4.17
CA ILE A 179 1.41 13.90 5.06
C ILE A 179 2.61 14.57 4.40
N THR A 180 3.40 13.84 3.63
CA THR A 180 4.57 14.37 2.93
C THR A 180 4.23 15.19 1.67
N GLN A 181 2.98 15.17 1.21
CA GLN A 181 2.51 16.01 0.09
C GLN A 181 2.11 17.44 0.49
N ASN A 182 1.90 17.69 1.79
CA ASN A 182 1.47 18.99 2.33
C ASN A 182 2.65 19.73 2.96
#